data_cd79eb0bd8d5326fcdfc56fc1d75d7e8
#
_entry.id   cd79eb0bd8d5326fcdfc56fc1d75d7e8
#
_cell.length_a   1.000
_cell.length_b   1.000
_cell.length_c   1.000
_cell.angle_alpha   90.00
_cell.angle_beta   90.00
_cell.angle_gamma   90.00
#
_symmetry.space_group_name_H-M   'P 1'
#
loop_
_entity.id
_entity.type
_entity.pdbx_description
1 polymer ?
#
loop_
_entity_poly.entity_id
_entity_poly.type
_entity_poly.pdbx_seq_one_letter_code
_entity_poly.pdbx_strand_id
1 'polypeptide(L)'
;MLYNEYLAFMEQYFSVCKDKTVLEIGPFNGVHTKLISKQSPKYLELIEPCVNQFDILNQIENVNNIIVDDAFLVLSKKHVFEIVVCCGVLYHLHSPLYLLELIANNCNPDYIILDCATDQKNISFLIEEDNKSGNRQTLSNWKSAGYNLVAPFGIINQSMKNMGYVLIKTDQIDTIEGWLSKDNFWTGIWKKEK
;
A
#
# COMPACT_ATOMS: atom_id res chain seq x y z
N MET A 1 13.19 -4.59 14.83
CA MET A 1 12.43 -5.77 14.34
C MET A 1 13.23 -6.41 13.21
N LEU A 2 13.44 -7.72 13.24
CA LEU A 2 14.03 -8.46 12.11
C LEU A 2 13.03 -8.55 10.95
N TYR A 3 13.53 -8.68 9.71
CA TYR A 3 12.66 -8.74 8.53
C TYR A 3 11.62 -9.87 8.60
N ASN A 4 12.01 -11.06 9.07
CA ASN A 4 11.07 -12.17 9.24
C ASN A 4 9.99 -11.92 10.31
N GLU A 5 10.33 -11.16 11.35
CA GLU A 5 9.36 -10.74 12.37
C GLU A 5 8.37 -9.73 11.79
N TYR A 6 8.84 -8.84 10.93
CA TYR A 6 7.98 -7.93 10.17
C TYR A 6 6.98 -8.70 9.29
N LEU A 7 7.45 -9.71 8.55
CA LEU A 7 6.55 -10.51 7.71
C LEU A 7 5.49 -11.26 8.55
N ALA A 8 5.87 -11.86 9.68
CA ALA A 8 4.94 -12.52 10.58
C ALA A 8 3.94 -11.53 11.21
N PHE A 9 4.40 -10.32 11.48
CA PHE A 9 3.55 -9.22 11.95
C PHE A 9 2.54 -8.80 10.87
N MET A 10 2.99 -8.57 9.62
CA MET A 10 2.11 -8.19 8.50
C MET A 10 1.10 -9.28 8.16
N GLU A 11 1.45 -10.55 8.29
CA GLU A 11 0.52 -11.67 8.07
C GLU A 11 -0.73 -11.58 8.96
N GLN A 12 -0.60 -11.05 10.20
CA GLN A 12 -1.74 -10.82 11.08
C GLN A 12 -2.67 -9.72 10.57
N TYR A 13 -2.15 -8.70 9.90
CA TYR A 13 -2.94 -7.65 9.26
C TYR A 13 -3.73 -8.18 8.08
N PHE A 14 -3.14 -9.09 7.30
CA PHE A 14 -3.78 -9.67 6.13
C PHE A 14 -4.79 -10.77 6.45
N SER A 15 -4.94 -11.18 7.71
CA SER A 15 -5.93 -12.20 8.12
C SER A 15 -7.38 -11.85 7.74
N VAL A 16 -7.70 -10.56 7.62
CA VAL A 16 -9.02 -10.08 7.16
C VAL A 16 -9.29 -10.38 5.68
N CYS A 17 -8.26 -10.72 4.88
CA CYS A 17 -8.37 -11.02 3.45
C CYS A 17 -8.99 -12.39 3.15
N LYS A 18 -9.15 -13.25 4.17
CA LYS A 18 -9.69 -14.59 3.99
C LYS A 18 -11.11 -14.55 3.40
N ASP A 19 -11.32 -15.33 2.33
CA ASP A 19 -12.60 -15.46 1.61
C ASP A 19 -13.15 -14.13 1.05
N LYS A 20 -12.28 -13.10 0.85
CA LYS A 20 -12.62 -11.76 0.38
C LYS A 20 -12.13 -11.48 -1.02
N THR A 21 -12.76 -10.52 -1.70
CA THR A 21 -12.22 -9.90 -2.90
C THR A 21 -11.23 -8.83 -2.49
N VAL A 22 -9.99 -8.97 -2.92
CA VAL A 22 -8.85 -8.13 -2.50
C VAL A 22 -8.21 -7.47 -3.71
N LEU A 23 -7.97 -6.17 -3.61
CA LEU A 23 -7.12 -5.42 -4.51
C LEU A 23 -5.83 -5.04 -3.78
N GLU A 24 -4.68 -5.38 -4.32
CA GLU A 24 -3.39 -4.89 -3.86
C GLU A 24 -2.83 -3.86 -4.85
N ILE A 25 -2.43 -2.69 -4.33
CA ILE A 25 -1.84 -1.60 -5.11
C ILE A 25 -0.35 -1.55 -4.81
N GLY A 26 0.48 -1.63 -5.86
CA GLY A 26 1.93 -1.56 -5.78
C GLY A 26 2.58 -2.78 -5.10
N PRO A 27 2.27 -4.01 -5.53
CA PRO A 27 2.84 -5.23 -4.94
C PRO A 27 4.36 -5.36 -5.10
N PHE A 28 4.96 -4.63 -6.03
CA PHE A 28 6.38 -4.65 -6.36
C PHE A 28 6.89 -6.10 -6.55
N ASN A 29 7.74 -6.60 -5.66
CA ASN A 29 8.32 -7.96 -5.74
C ASN A 29 7.42 -9.06 -5.15
N GLY A 30 6.18 -8.74 -4.78
CA GLY A 30 5.16 -9.67 -4.32
C GLY A 30 5.35 -10.20 -2.89
N VAL A 31 6.11 -9.53 -2.05
CA VAL A 31 6.32 -9.97 -0.65
C VAL A 31 4.99 -9.96 0.11
N HIS A 32 4.23 -8.87 0.06
CA HIS A 32 2.91 -8.79 0.70
C HIS A 32 1.89 -9.64 -0.04
N THR A 33 1.95 -9.69 -1.38
CA THR A 33 1.09 -10.54 -2.22
C THR A 33 1.12 -11.99 -1.76
N LYS A 34 2.31 -12.54 -1.46
CA LYS A 34 2.48 -13.90 -0.95
C LYS A 34 1.80 -14.10 0.41
N LEU A 35 1.85 -13.10 1.28
CA LEU A 35 1.19 -13.16 2.59
C LEU A 35 -0.34 -13.08 2.46
N ILE A 36 -0.83 -12.24 1.54
CA ILE A 36 -2.25 -12.11 1.21
C ILE A 36 -2.75 -13.43 0.60
N SER A 37 -2.01 -13.98 -0.38
CA SER A 37 -2.33 -15.25 -1.06
C SER A 37 -2.50 -16.41 -0.07
N LYS A 38 -1.64 -16.51 0.96
CA LYS A 38 -1.75 -17.51 2.04
C LYS A 38 -3.07 -17.43 2.83
N GLN A 39 -3.72 -16.26 2.86
CA GLN A 39 -5.02 -16.11 3.53
C GLN A 39 -6.17 -16.70 2.71
N SER A 40 -5.92 -17.22 1.51
CA SER A 40 -6.93 -17.77 0.61
C SER A 40 -8.06 -16.78 0.30
N PRO A 41 -7.73 -15.61 -0.30
CA PRO A 41 -8.75 -14.67 -0.74
C PRO A 41 -9.63 -15.32 -1.80
N LYS A 42 -10.89 -14.90 -1.89
CA LYS A 42 -11.83 -15.35 -2.94
C LYS A 42 -11.39 -14.87 -4.33
N TYR A 43 -10.78 -13.68 -4.40
CA TYR A 43 -10.25 -13.07 -5.61
C TYR A 43 -9.15 -12.10 -5.22
N LEU A 44 -8.01 -12.15 -5.88
CA LEU A 44 -6.87 -11.26 -5.68
C LEU A 44 -6.46 -10.62 -7.01
N GLU A 45 -6.61 -9.30 -7.07
CA GLU A 45 -6.16 -8.50 -8.21
C GLU A 45 -5.03 -7.57 -7.78
N LEU A 46 -4.08 -7.36 -8.67
CA LEU A 46 -2.91 -6.53 -8.45
C LEU A 46 -2.89 -5.37 -9.44
N ILE A 47 -2.49 -4.18 -8.99
CA ILE A 47 -2.14 -3.04 -9.85
C ILE A 47 -0.67 -2.74 -9.64
N GLU A 48 0.16 -2.95 -10.67
CA GLU A 48 1.62 -2.73 -10.62
C GLU A 48 2.09 -2.01 -11.89
N PRO A 49 2.57 -0.77 -11.78
CA PRO A 49 3.01 -0.03 -12.96
C PRO A 49 4.32 -0.56 -13.58
N CYS A 50 5.10 -1.32 -12.83
CA CYS A 50 6.39 -1.83 -13.28
C CYS A 50 6.24 -3.16 -14.02
N VAL A 51 6.30 -3.13 -15.36
CA VAL A 51 6.18 -4.33 -16.20
C VAL A 51 7.20 -5.43 -15.85
N ASN A 52 8.38 -5.07 -15.35
CA ASN A 52 9.43 -6.04 -15.00
C ASN A 52 9.06 -6.92 -13.79
N GLN A 53 8.02 -6.55 -13.03
CA GLN A 53 7.54 -7.34 -11.89
C GLN A 53 6.48 -8.37 -12.30
N PHE A 54 5.92 -8.26 -13.51
CA PHE A 54 4.82 -9.10 -13.96
C PHE A 54 5.12 -10.60 -13.84
N ASP A 55 6.28 -11.05 -14.31
CA ASP A 55 6.64 -12.47 -14.30
C ASP A 55 6.76 -13.04 -12.88
N ILE A 56 7.27 -12.23 -11.94
CA ILE A 56 7.38 -12.60 -10.53
C ILE A 56 6.00 -12.71 -9.90
N LEU A 57 5.15 -11.70 -10.13
CA LEU A 57 3.81 -11.65 -9.56
C LEU A 57 2.89 -12.73 -10.13
N ASN A 58 3.02 -13.03 -11.42
CA ASN A 58 2.21 -14.04 -12.10
C ASN A 58 2.53 -15.49 -11.63
N GLN A 59 3.64 -15.69 -10.93
CA GLN A 59 4.00 -17.00 -10.35
C GLN A 59 3.44 -17.18 -8.93
N ILE A 60 2.82 -16.14 -8.33
CA ILE A 60 2.26 -16.23 -6.99
C ILE A 60 0.89 -16.92 -7.08
N GLU A 61 0.71 -17.97 -6.30
CA GLU A 61 -0.55 -18.70 -6.21
C GLU A 61 -1.72 -17.76 -5.79
N ASN A 62 -2.91 -18.08 -6.27
CA ASN A 62 -4.16 -17.34 -5.98
C ASN A 62 -4.20 -15.88 -6.49
N VAL A 63 -3.22 -15.41 -7.27
CA VAL A 63 -3.33 -14.17 -8.03
C VAL A 63 -4.24 -14.44 -9.25
N ASN A 64 -5.34 -13.71 -9.34
CA ASN A 64 -6.34 -13.90 -10.40
C ASN A 64 -6.14 -12.96 -11.58
N ASN A 65 -5.65 -11.73 -11.31
CA ASN A 65 -5.41 -10.73 -12.34
C ASN A 65 -4.28 -9.77 -11.95
N ILE A 66 -3.55 -9.29 -12.95
CA ILE A 66 -2.50 -8.28 -12.78
C ILE A 66 -2.73 -7.19 -13.83
N ILE A 67 -2.98 -5.97 -13.38
CA ILE A 67 -3.12 -4.78 -14.22
C ILE A 67 -1.78 -4.05 -14.20
N VAL A 68 -1.10 -4.03 -15.34
CA VAL A 68 0.18 -3.31 -15.49
C VAL A 68 -0.13 -1.89 -15.97
N ASP A 69 -0.46 -1.01 -15.01
CA ASP A 69 -0.81 0.38 -15.30
C ASP A 69 -0.66 1.25 -14.03
N ASP A 70 -0.80 2.56 -14.20
CA ASP A 70 -0.82 3.52 -13.12
C ASP A 70 -2.11 3.41 -12.28
N ALA A 71 -1.95 3.34 -10.95
CA ALA A 71 -3.08 3.16 -10.04
C ALA A 71 -4.11 4.31 -10.13
N PHE A 72 -3.69 5.55 -10.38
CA PHE A 72 -4.62 6.66 -10.55
C PHE A 72 -5.49 6.50 -11.80
N LEU A 73 -4.91 5.99 -12.90
CA LEU A 73 -5.65 5.73 -14.14
C LEU A 73 -6.62 4.57 -13.97
N VAL A 74 -6.18 3.48 -13.38
CA VAL A 74 -7.04 2.31 -13.13
C VAL A 74 -8.19 2.69 -12.23
N LEU A 75 -7.89 3.30 -11.08
CA LEU A 75 -8.88 3.66 -10.06
C LEU A 75 -9.72 4.89 -10.41
N SER A 76 -9.43 5.59 -11.52
CA SER A 76 -10.34 6.61 -12.06
C SER A 76 -11.69 6.02 -12.49
N LYS A 77 -11.75 4.71 -12.70
CA LYS A 77 -12.96 3.94 -13.00
C LYS A 77 -13.45 3.23 -11.74
N LYS A 78 -14.71 2.80 -11.75
CA LYS A 78 -15.31 2.07 -10.64
C LYS A 78 -14.77 0.63 -10.60
N HIS A 79 -14.19 0.25 -9.47
CA HIS A 79 -13.71 -1.09 -9.15
C HIS A 79 -14.27 -1.50 -7.78
N VAL A 80 -14.97 -2.63 -7.67
CA VAL A 80 -15.59 -3.03 -6.41
C VAL A 80 -14.81 -4.16 -5.77
N PHE A 81 -14.20 -3.88 -4.62
CA PHE A 81 -13.47 -4.84 -3.80
C PHE A 81 -13.91 -4.72 -2.34
N GLU A 82 -13.89 -5.83 -1.61
CA GLU A 82 -14.17 -5.81 -0.17
C GLU A 82 -12.98 -5.29 0.64
N ILE A 83 -11.76 -5.50 0.13
CA ILE A 83 -10.53 -5.06 0.79
C ILE A 83 -9.60 -4.42 -0.24
N VAL A 84 -9.00 -3.30 0.12
CA VAL A 84 -7.88 -2.70 -0.60
C VAL A 84 -6.65 -2.68 0.29
N VAL A 85 -5.53 -3.20 -0.23
CA VAL A 85 -4.21 -3.18 0.38
C VAL A 85 -3.32 -2.22 -0.40
N CYS A 86 -2.72 -1.26 0.30
CA CYS A 86 -1.80 -0.29 -0.29
C CYS A 86 -0.62 -0.08 0.66
N CYS A 87 0.34 -1.01 0.61
CA CYS A 87 1.48 -1.08 1.51
C CYS A 87 2.76 -0.65 0.79
N GLY A 88 3.52 0.25 1.42
CA GLY A 88 4.80 0.73 0.86
C GLY A 88 4.66 1.65 -0.35
N VAL A 89 3.49 2.24 -0.62
CA VAL A 89 3.20 2.98 -1.86
C VAL A 89 3.07 4.48 -1.64
N LEU A 90 2.36 4.91 -0.59
CA LEU A 90 1.91 6.30 -0.46
C LEU A 90 3.05 7.32 -0.51
N TYR A 91 4.21 7.01 0.04
CA TYR A 91 5.37 7.90 0.05
C TYR A 91 6.09 8.00 -1.30
N HIS A 92 5.72 7.19 -2.30
CA HIS A 92 6.20 7.32 -3.67
C HIS A 92 5.32 8.21 -4.54
N LEU A 93 4.19 8.67 -4.02
CA LEU A 93 3.18 9.38 -4.80
C LEU A 93 3.25 10.89 -4.62
N HIS A 94 2.95 11.64 -5.69
CA HIS A 94 2.79 13.10 -5.62
C HIS A 94 1.52 13.52 -4.89
N SER A 95 0.50 12.66 -4.92
CA SER A 95 -0.84 12.97 -4.38
C SER A 95 -1.38 11.76 -3.61
N PRO A 96 -0.75 11.38 -2.48
CA PRO A 96 -1.16 10.20 -1.72
C PRO A 96 -2.61 10.29 -1.22
N LEU A 97 -3.09 11.47 -0.83
CA LEU A 97 -4.47 11.64 -0.37
C LEU A 97 -5.47 11.47 -1.50
N TYR A 98 -5.13 11.89 -2.73
CA TYR A 98 -5.99 11.68 -3.88
C TYR A 98 -6.11 10.20 -4.25
N LEU A 99 -5.04 9.40 -4.09
CA LEU A 99 -5.15 7.94 -4.21
C LEU A 99 -6.13 7.35 -3.19
N LEU A 100 -6.08 7.81 -1.94
CA LEU A 100 -7.01 7.36 -0.89
C LEU A 100 -8.45 7.75 -1.22
N GLU A 101 -8.68 8.94 -1.77
CA GLU A 101 -10.00 9.37 -2.25
C GLU A 101 -10.52 8.47 -3.38
N LEU A 102 -9.68 8.11 -4.34
CA LEU A 102 -10.05 7.18 -5.41
C LEU A 102 -10.39 5.79 -4.86
N ILE A 103 -9.60 5.27 -3.93
CA ILE A 103 -9.89 4.01 -3.24
C ILE A 103 -11.26 4.08 -2.54
N ALA A 104 -11.48 5.12 -1.74
CA ALA A 104 -12.70 5.25 -0.96
C ALA A 104 -13.95 5.41 -1.84
N ASN A 105 -13.87 6.21 -2.90
CA ASN A 105 -15.02 6.56 -3.74
C ASN A 105 -15.30 5.53 -4.84
N ASN A 106 -14.25 4.97 -5.45
CA ASN A 106 -14.38 4.14 -6.63
C ASN A 106 -14.27 2.64 -6.35
N CYS A 107 -13.49 2.23 -5.34
CA CYS A 107 -13.48 0.84 -4.85
C CYS A 107 -14.50 0.64 -3.73
N ASN A 108 -14.68 1.64 -2.88
CA ASN A 108 -15.64 1.64 -1.78
C ASN A 108 -15.54 0.40 -0.86
N PRO A 109 -14.32 -0.01 -0.44
CA PRO A 109 -14.10 -1.28 0.24
C PRO A 109 -14.62 -1.26 1.68
N ASP A 110 -14.87 -2.45 2.25
CA ASP A 110 -15.17 -2.60 3.69
C ASP A 110 -13.95 -2.29 4.55
N TYR A 111 -12.74 -2.64 4.06
CA TYR A 111 -11.47 -2.43 4.77
C TYR A 111 -10.39 -1.88 3.85
N ILE A 112 -9.59 -0.99 4.39
CA ILE A 112 -8.36 -0.47 3.75
C ILE A 112 -7.19 -0.79 4.67
N ILE A 113 -6.15 -1.44 4.14
CA ILE A 113 -4.90 -1.74 4.85
C ILE A 113 -3.81 -0.89 4.24
N LEU A 114 -3.18 -0.07 5.05
CA LEU A 114 -2.08 0.80 4.64
C LEU A 114 -0.85 0.48 5.47
N ASP A 115 0.31 0.54 4.83
CA ASP A 115 1.62 0.55 5.45
C ASP A 115 2.44 1.67 4.80
N CYS A 116 3.05 2.51 5.61
CA CYS A 116 3.74 3.69 5.11
C CYS A 116 4.90 4.11 6.02
N ALA A 117 6.00 4.57 5.42
CA ALA A 117 7.01 5.30 6.15
C ALA A 117 6.41 6.60 6.70
N THR A 118 6.78 6.98 7.90
CA THR A 118 6.31 8.21 8.53
C THR A 118 7.45 8.99 9.17
N ASP A 119 7.36 10.31 9.11
CA ASP A 119 8.05 11.16 10.07
C ASP A 119 7.09 11.47 11.23
N GLN A 120 7.47 11.02 12.42
CA GLN A 120 6.65 11.23 13.63
C GLN A 120 6.59 12.68 14.09
N LYS A 121 7.53 13.51 13.67
CA LYS A 121 7.76 14.82 14.28
C LYS A 121 6.97 15.94 13.63
N ASN A 122 6.42 15.75 12.42
CA ASN A 122 5.88 16.86 11.66
C ASN A 122 4.45 16.64 11.20
N ILE A 123 3.65 17.67 11.39
CA ILE A 123 2.31 17.85 10.81
C ILE A 123 2.44 18.24 9.31
N SER A 124 3.66 18.40 8.80
CA SER A 124 3.95 18.84 7.43
C SER A 124 4.47 17.70 6.58
N PHE A 125 4.07 17.70 5.31
CA PHE A 125 4.65 16.82 4.30
C PHE A 125 6.15 17.05 4.19
N LEU A 126 6.95 15.99 4.32
CA LEU A 126 8.36 16.03 3.96
C LEU A 126 8.50 15.78 2.46
N ILE A 127 9.22 16.67 1.81
CA ILE A 127 9.68 16.47 0.44
C ILE A 127 11.10 15.95 0.56
N GLU A 128 11.31 14.66 0.36
CA GLU A 128 12.65 14.09 0.29
C GLU A 128 13.08 13.95 -1.16
N GLU A 129 14.25 14.48 -1.50
CA GLU A 129 14.90 14.12 -2.76
C GLU A 129 15.32 12.66 -2.69
N ASP A 130 14.71 11.84 -3.53
CA ASP A 130 15.06 10.43 -3.64
C ASP A 130 16.39 10.25 -4.40
N ASN A 131 17.46 10.81 -3.86
CA ASN A 131 18.80 10.73 -4.46
C ASN A 131 19.54 9.41 -4.17
N LYS A 132 18.95 8.49 -3.42
CA LYS A 132 19.67 7.33 -2.87
C LYS A 132 19.20 5.95 -3.32
N SER A 133 18.02 5.80 -3.91
CA SER A 133 17.60 4.51 -4.40
C SER A 133 18.14 4.24 -5.79
N GLY A 134 19.23 3.46 -5.88
CA GLY A 134 19.80 2.98 -7.13
C GLY A 134 18.87 2.09 -7.98
N ASN A 135 17.62 1.94 -7.57
CA ASN A 135 16.58 1.13 -8.25
C ASN A 135 15.65 1.95 -9.16
N ARG A 136 15.92 3.23 -9.39
CA ARG A 136 15.10 4.06 -10.28
C ARG A 136 15.05 3.64 -11.75
N GLN A 137 15.95 2.78 -12.19
CA GLN A 137 15.97 2.31 -13.58
C GLN A 137 14.76 1.45 -13.94
N THR A 138 14.02 0.93 -12.97
CA THR A 138 12.86 0.06 -13.22
C THR A 138 11.54 0.81 -13.36
N LEU A 139 11.48 2.07 -12.94
CA LEU A 139 10.30 2.93 -13.07
C LEU A 139 10.39 3.83 -14.32
N SER A 140 10.84 3.27 -15.44
CA SER A 140 11.15 4.02 -16.66
C SER A 140 9.98 4.84 -17.24
N ASN A 141 8.77 4.59 -16.82
CA ASN A 141 7.58 5.35 -17.21
C ASN A 141 7.04 6.25 -16.10
N TRP A 142 7.50 6.08 -14.88
CA TRP A 142 7.12 6.96 -13.77
C TRP A 142 8.06 8.16 -13.73
N LYS A 143 7.61 9.26 -14.28
CA LYS A 143 8.22 10.57 -14.07
C LYS A 143 7.87 11.04 -12.66
N SER A 144 8.36 10.35 -11.62
CA SER A 144 8.40 10.96 -10.31
C SER A 144 9.33 12.16 -10.44
N ALA A 145 8.93 13.31 -9.95
CA ALA A 145 9.75 14.53 -10.00
C ALA A 145 10.99 14.45 -9.10
N GLY A 146 11.38 13.25 -8.65
CA GLY A 146 12.51 13.06 -7.76
C GLY A 146 12.22 13.39 -6.30
N TYR A 147 10.95 13.55 -5.92
CA TYR A 147 10.52 13.87 -4.56
C TYR A 147 9.55 12.82 -4.06
N ASN A 148 9.74 12.38 -2.83
CA ASN A 148 8.79 11.55 -2.09
C ASN A 148 7.95 12.45 -1.18
N LEU A 149 6.64 12.27 -1.19
CA LEU A 149 5.74 12.98 -0.30
C LEU A 149 5.33 12.07 0.85
N VAL A 150 6.01 12.21 1.98
CA VAL A 150 5.67 11.45 3.20
C VAL A 150 4.53 12.16 3.93
N ALA A 151 3.36 11.54 3.93
CA ALA A 151 2.20 12.06 4.65
C ALA A 151 2.24 11.61 6.12
N PRO A 152 2.15 12.53 7.09
CA PRO A 152 2.06 12.18 8.51
C PRO A 152 0.85 11.29 8.78
N PHE A 153 1.01 10.31 9.68
CA PHE A 153 -0.08 9.41 10.07
C PHE A 153 -1.36 10.14 10.47
N GLY A 154 -1.25 11.24 11.23
CA GLY A 154 -2.39 12.05 11.66
C GLY A 154 -3.21 12.61 10.48
N ILE A 155 -2.53 13.04 9.40
CA ILE A 155 -3.20 13.53 8.18
C ILE A 155 -3.90 12.38 7.46
N ILE A 156 -3.23 11.25 7.30
CA ILE A 156 -3.84 10.05 6.69
C ILE A 156 -5.08 9.64 7.49
N ASN A 157 -4.96 9.50 8.82
CA ASN A 157 -6.07 9.08 9.67
C ASN A 157 -7.25 10.06 9.63
N GLN A 158 -6.98 11.37 9.63
CA GLN A 158 -8.04 12.37 9.51
C GLN A 158 -8.71 12.33 8.14
N SER A 159 -7.94 12.14 7.06
CA SER A 159 -8.49 12.00 5.70
C SER A 159 -9.36 10.75 5.58
N MET A 160 -8.91 9.62 6.11
CA MET A 160 -9.69 8.38 6.15
C MET A 160 -11.01 8.56 6.90
N LYS A 161 -10.96 9.24 8.05
CA LYS A 161 -12.17 9.56 8.82
C LYS A 161 -13.14 10.45 8.04
N ASN A 162 -12.64 11.45 7.34
CA ASN A 162 -13.48 12.33 6.49
C ASN A 162 -14.13 11.56 5.33
N MET A 163 -13.54 10.46 4.89
CA MET A 163 -14.07 9.56 3.86
C MET A 163 -14.98 8.44 4.44
N GLY A 164 -15.28 8.47 5.73
CA GLY A 164 -16.18 7.49 6.38
C GLY A 164 -15.50 6.20 6.80
N TYR A 165 -14.21 6.23 7.10
CA TYR A 165 -13.46 5.08 7.60
C TYR A 165 -12.94 5.33 9.01
N VAL A 166 -13.11 4.36 9.90
CA VAL A 166 -12.55 4.38 11.27
C VAL A 166 -11.34 3.47 11.38
N LEU A 167 -10.31 3.95 12.03
CA LEU A 167 -9.13 3.17 12.37
C LEU A 167 -9.49 2.13 13.42
N ILE A 168 -9.32 0.84 13.10
CA ILE A 168 -9.64 -0.27 14.02
C ILE A 168 -8.40 -0.97 14.57
N LYS A 169 -7.26 -0.84 13.88
CA LYS A 169 -5.97 -1.38 14.31
C LYS A 169 -4.86 -0.50 13.77
N THR A 170 -3.86 -0.20 14.57
CA THR A 170 -2.62 0.44 14.12
C THR A 170 -1.47 0.02 15.01
N ASP A 171 -0.33 -0.18 14.38
CA ASP A 171 0.93 -0.41 15.05
C ASP A 171 2.02 0.43 14.38
N GLN A 172 3.01 0.82 15.18
CA GLN A 172 4.18 1.51 14.72
C GLN A 172 5.38 0.61 14.85
N ILE A 173 6.21 0.58 13.81
CA ILE A 173 7.43 -0.20 13.74
C ILE A 173 8.60 0.78 13.69
N ASP A 174 9.42 0.81 14.73
CA ASP A 174 10.50 1.80 14.85
C ASP A 174 11.62 1.59 13.82
N THR A 175 11.95 0.35 13.51
CA THR A 175 13.00 0.03 12.52
C THR A 175 12.89 -1.42 12.07
N ILE A 176 13.04 -1.66 10.76
CA ILE A 176 13.19 -3.01 10.21
C ILE A 176 14.66 -3.19 9.84
N GLU A 177 15.32 -4.18 10.45
CA GLU A 177 16.73 -4.48 10.18
C GLU A 177 16.92 -4.92 8.72
N GLY A 178 17.86 -4.30 8.04
CA GLY A 178 18.14 -4.56 6.62
C GLY A 178 17.36 -3.68 5.64
N TRP A 179 16.48 -2.81 6.10
CA TRP A 179 15.88 -1.77 5.26
C TRP A 179 16.74 -0.50 5.28
N LEU A 180 16.85 0.15 4.12
CA LEU A 180 17.77 1.29 3.90
C LEU A 180 17.35 2.57 4.62
N SER A 181 16.14 2.65 5.15
CA SER A 181 15.66 3.82 5.86
C SER A 181 15.65 3.60 7.36
N LYS A 182 16.10 4.63 8.09
CA LYS A 182 15.92 4.73 9.54
C LYS A 182 14.53 5.24 9.91
N ASP A 183 13.61 5.21 8.94
CA ASP A 183 12.29 5.79 9.08
C ASP A 183 11.41 4.84 9.86
N ASN A 184 10.62 5.40 10.74
CA ASN A 184 9.57 4.66 11.41
C ASN A 184 8.48 4.32 10.40
N PHE A 185 8.00 3.11 10.45
CA PHE A 185 6.84 2.66 9.68
C PHE A 185 5.62 2.59 10.59
N TRP A 186 4.48 2.86 10.02
CA TRP A 186 3.21 2.53 10.65
C TRP A 186 2.37 1.69 9.70
N THR A 187 1.62 0.77 10.27
CA THR A 187 0.63 -0.05 9.56
C THR A 187 -0.72 0.17 10.20
N GLY A 188 -1.77 0.25 9.41
CA GLY A 188 -3.12 0.44 9.93
C GLY A 188 -4.18 -0.29 9.13
N ILE A 189 -5.28 -0.64 9.80
CA ILE A 189 -6.52 -1.12 9.20
C ILE A 189 -7.62 -0.11 9.48
N TRP A 190 -8.23 0.39 8.43
CA TRP A 190 -9.43 1.21 8.49
C TRP A 190 -10.62 0.41 8.02
N LYS A 191 -11.72 0.52 8.75
CA LYS A 191 -13.00 -0.10 8.45
C LYS A 191 -14.01 0.96 8.07
N LYS A 192 -14.80 0.70 7.04
CA LYS A 192 -15.88 1.60 6.63
C LYS A 192 -16.95 1.69 7.73
N GLU A 193 -17.33 2.91 8.07
CA GLU A 193 -18.50 3.17 8.93
C GLU A 193 -19.78 2.78 8.17
N LYS A 194 -20.72 2.14 8.90
CA LYS A 194 -22.04 1.75 8.36
C LYS A 194 -23.00 2.91 8.40
#